data_7156be823f79d7ee8da9a648744b3508
#
_entry.id   7156be823f79d7ee8da9a648744b3508
#
_cell.length_a   1.000
_cell.length_b   1.000
_cell.length_c   1.000
_cell.angle_alpha   90.00
_cell.angle_beta   90.00
_cell.angle_gamma   90.00
#
_symmetry.space_group_name_H-M   'P 1'
#
loop_
_entity.id
_entity.type
_entity.pdbx_description
1 polymer ?
#
loop_
_entity_poly.entity_id
_entity_poly.type
_entity_poly.pdbx_seq_one_letter_code
_entity_poly.pdbx_strand_id
1 'polypeptide(L)'
;MREIELLTRVAKQHRTFVSNLTQQPDLKWTALGDLYRMEDKTRFSLKDWEEAVSYLLGCAVHFQDSEEIGKSLKPFSLQVR
;
A
#
# COMPACT_ATOMS: atom_id res chain seq x y z
N MET A 1 -19.36 -0.42 3.25
CA MET A 1 -18.02 -0.50 2.64
C MET A 1 -17.01 -0.94 3.69
N ARG A 2 -16.16 -1.84 3.29
CA ARG A 2 -15.17 -2.37 4.21
C ARG A 2 -13.96 -1.47 4.29
N GLU A 3 -13.51 -1.23 5.50
CA GLU A 3 -12.32 -0.42 5.72
C GLU A 3 -11.06 -1.27 5.58
N ILE A 4 -10.09 -0.77 4.84
CA ILE A 4 -8.81 -1.47 4.67
C ILE A 4 -7.83 -0.85 5.65
N GLU A 5 -7.48 -1.60 6.68
CA GLU A 5 -6.68 -1.06 7.79
C GLU A 5 -5.31 -0.54 7.34
N LEU A 6 -4.66 -1.26 6.42
CA LEU A 6 -3.37 -0.80 5.91
C LEU A 6 -3.46 0.59 5.29
N LEU A 7 -4.50 0.83 4.52
CA LEU A 7 -4.69 2.13 3.88
C LEU A 7 -5.07 3.20 4.89
N THR A 8 -5.88 2.84 5.86
CA THR A 8 -6.27 3.78 6.90
C THR A 8 -5.04 4.24 7.68
N ARG A 9 -4.14 3.32 7.96
CA ARG A 9 -2.92 3.61 8.69
C ARG A 9 -2.04 4.59 7.91
N VAL A 10 -1.87 4.35 6.62
CA VAL A 10 -1.08 5.23 5.77
C VAL A 10 -1.74 6.60 5.64
N ALA A 11 -3.05 6.62 5.44
CA ALA A 11 -3.77 7.88 5.31
C ALA A 11 -3.63 8.74 6.57
N LYS A 12 -3.73 8.13 7.74
CA LYS A 12 -3.54 8.86 8.99
C LYS A 12 -2.14 9.43 9.11
N GLN A 13 -1.17 8.68 8.65
CA GLN A 13 0.22 9.11 8.70
C GLN A 13 0.44 10.38 7.88
N HIS A 14 -0.30 10.53 6.81
CA HIS A 14 -0.22 11.69 5.94
C HIS A 14 -1.35 12.70 6.19
N ARG A 15 -2.15 12.47 7.23
CA ARG A 15 -3.23 13.36 7.62
C ARG A 15 -4.21 13.61 6.47
N THR A 16 -4.59 12.53 5.80
CA THR A 16 -5.50 12.62 4.67
C THR A 16 -6.49 11.47 4.72
N PHE A 17 -7.40 11.44 3.76
CA PHE A 17 -8.39 10.37 3.66
C PHE A 17 -7.90 9.31 2.69
N VAL A 18 -8.36 8.05 2.92
CA VAL A 18 -7.99 6.93 2.07
C VAL A 18 -8.30 7.23 0.60
N SER A 19 -9.46 7.85 0.32
CA SER A 19 -9.83 8.15 -1.05
C SER A 19 -8.84 9.07 -1.74
N ASN A 20 -8.17 9.94 -1.00
CA ASN A 20 -7.18 10.85 -1.59
C ASN A 20 -5.93 10.12 -2.04
N LEU A 21 -5.66 8.95 -1.47
CA LEU A 21 -4.46 8.19 -1.83
C LEU A 21 -4.48 7.75 -3.29
N THR A 22 -5.67 7.55 -3.86
CA THR A 22 -5.77 7.16 -5.26
C THR A 22 -5.99 8.35 -6.18
N GLN A 23 -6.53 9.44 -5.66
CA GLN A 23 -6.83 10.60 -6.50
C GLN A 23 -5.61 11.48 -6.75
N GLN A 24 -4.64 11.45 -5.84
CA GLN A 24 -3.43 12.26 -5.99
C GLN A 24 -2.24 11.34 -6.24
N PRO A 25 -1.63 11.43 -7.44
CA PRO A 25 -0.51 10.52 -7.77
C PRO A 25 0.64 10.58 -6.78
N ASP A 26 0.95 11.76 -6.26
CA ASP A 26 2.04 11.89 -5.31
C ASP A 26 1.77 11.11 -4.03
N LEU A 27 0.53 11.19 -3.53
CA LEU A 27 0.16 10.44 -2.35
C LEU A 27 0.15 8.96 -2.61
N LYS A 28 -0.28 8.57 -3.81
CA LYS A 28 -0.31 7.15 -4.20
C LYS A 28 1.09 6.54 -4.14
N TRP A 29 2.06 7.19 -4.75
CA TRP A 29 3.44 6.72 -4.74
C TRP A 29 4.01 6.69 -3.33
N THR A 30 3.74 7.74 -2.56
CA THR A 30 4.21 7.82 -1.19
C THR A 30 3.62 6.70 -0.35
N ALA A 31 2.33 6.43 -0.53
CA ALA A 31 1.65 5.36 0.21
C ALA A 31 2.27 4.00 -0.10
N LEU A 32 2.52 3.73 -1.38
CA LEU A 32 3.13 2.46 -1.77
C LEU A 32 4.53 2.32 -1.20
N GLY A 33 5.30 3.40 -1.18
CA GLY A 33 6.62 3.40 -0.57
C GLY A 33 6.57 3.16 0.93
N ASP A 34 5.60 3.76 1.61
CA ASP A 34 5.42 3.55 3.04
C ASP A 34 5.09 2.10 3.34
N LEU A 35 4.23 1.49 2.52
CA LEU A 35 3.91 0.08 2.69
C LEU A 35 5.15 -0.79 2.48
N TYR A 36 5.99 -0.44 1.52
CA TYR A 36 7.21 -1.18 1.29
C TYR A 36 8.15 -1.11 2.50
N ARG A 37 8.22 0.04 3.13
CA ARG A 37 9.13 0.25 4.26
C ARG A 37 8.60 -0.30 5.57
N MET A 38 7.37 -0.78 5.59
CA MET A 38 6.82 -1.39 6.80
C MET A 38 7.66 -2.61 7.16
N GLU A 39 8.18 -2.63 8.39
CA GLU A 39 9.13 -3.66 8.79
C GLU A 39 8.50 -5.04 8.90
N ASP A 40 7.33 -5.14 9.50
CA ASP A 40 6.70 -6.43 9.71
C ASP A 40 5.48 -6.58 8.82
N LYS A 41 5.72 -7.12 7.62
CA LYS A 41 4.65 -7.32 6.67
C LYS A 41 3.75 -8.50 7.02
N THR A 42 4.21 -9.37 7.93
CA THR A 42 3.38 -10.50 8.35
C THR A 42 2.31 -10.10 9.35
N ARG A 43 2.34 -8.87 9.80
CA ARG A 43 1.34 -8.36 10.73
C ARG A 43 -0.07 -8.39 10.15
N PHE A 44 -0.16 -8.31 8.84
CA PHE A 44 -1.43 -8.36 8.12
C PHE A 44 -1.43 -9.57 7.21
N SER A 45 -2.62 -10.11 6.92
CA SER A 45 -2.72 -11.27 6.05
C SER A 45 -2.38 -10.88 4.61
N LEU A 46 -2.04 -11.89 3.80
CA LEU A 46 -1.77 -11.65 2.39
C LEU A 46 -2.98 -11.03 1.70
N LYS A 47 -4.16 -11.44 2.12
CA LYS A 47 -5.39 -10.90 1.54
C LYS A 47 -5.51 -9.41 1.83
N ASP A 48 -5.14 -8.99 3.04
CA ASP A 48 -5.17 -7.57 3.39
C ASP A 48 -4.21 -6.78 2.51
N TRP A 49 -3.02 -7.33 2.28
CA TRP A 49 -2.05 -6.69 1.41
C TRP A 49 -2.53 -6.62 -0.02
N GLU A 50 -3.15 -7.70 -0.51
CA GLU A 50 -3.70 -7.71 -1.86
C GLU A 50 -4.76 -6.62 -2.03
N GLU A 51 -5.65 -6.50 -1.07
CA GLU A 51 -6.70 -5.50 -1.14
C GLU A 51 -6.13 -4.08 -1.13
N ALA A 52 -5.17 -3.83 -0.24
CA ALA A 52 -4.59 -2.51 -0.13
C ALA A 52 -3.85 -2.11 -1.40
N VAL A 53 -3.00 -2.99 -1.89
CA VAL A 53 -2.19 -2.69 -3.08
C VAL A 53 -3.07 -2.60 -4.32
N SER A 54 -4.06 -3.50 -4.43
CA SER A 54 -4.99 -3.45 -5.56
C SER A 54 -5.75 -2.12 -5.59
N TYR A 55 -6.17 -1.65 -4.43
CA TYR A 55 -6.88 -0.39 -4.35
C TYR A 55 -6.01 0.76 -4.85
N LEU A 56 -4.75 0.79 -4.42
CA LEU A 56 -3.85 1.87 -4.80
C LEU A 56 -3.46 1.81 -6.27
N LEU A 57 -3.22 0.61 -6.79
CA LEU A 57 -2.80 0.47 -8.19
C LEU A 57 -3.95 0.50 -9.17
N GLY A 58 -5.17 0.26 -8.70
CA GLY A 58 -6.33 0.24 -9.58
C GLY A 58 -6.44 -1.02 -10.41
N CYS A 59 -5.73 -2.08 -10.05
CA CYS A 59 -5.81 -3.37 -10.73
C CYS A 59 -5.61 -4.48 -9.73
N ALA A 60 -6.13 -5.67 -10.05
CA ALA A 60 -6.03 -6.81 -9.16
C ALA A 60 -4.58 -7.27 -9.04
N VAL A 61 -4.13 -7.51 -7.81
CA VAL A 61 -2.81 -8.08 -7.57
C VAL A 61 -2.98 -9.31 -6.67
N HIS A 62 -2.00 -10.19 -6.72
CA HIS A 62 -2.03 -11.42 -5.95
C HIS A 62 -0.64 -11.71 -5.39
N PHE A 63 -0.57 -12.04 -4.11
CA PHE A 63 0.70 -12.37 -3.46
C PHE A 63 0.64 -13.80 -2.92
N GLN A 64 1.67 -14.57 -3.21
CA GLN A 64 1.77 -15.93 -2.69
C GLN A 64 2.40 -15.95 -1.30
N ASP A 65 3.24 -14.99 -1.02
CA ASP A 65 3.88 -14.87 0.29
C ASP A 65 4.30 -13.43 0.54
N SER A 66 4.84 -13.17 1.72
CA SER A 66 5.21 -11.82 2.10
C SER A 66 6.40 -11.29 1.31
N GLU A 67 7.24 -12.16 0.77
CA GLU A 67 8.34 -11.72 -0.07
C GLU A 67 7.85 -11.06 -1.35
N GLU A 68 6.77 -11.59 -1.91
CA GLU A 68 6.21 -11.01 -3.13
C GLU A 68 5.68 -9.61 -2.91
N ILE A 69 5.20 -9.33 -1.71
CA ILE A 69 4.76 -7.98 -1.37
C ILE A 69 5.92 -7.02 -1.57
N GLY A 70 7.07 -7.35 -1.00
CA GLY A 70 8.25 -6.51 -1.11
C GLY A 70 8.69 -6.35 -2.56
N LYS A 71 8.69 -7.45 -3.32
CA LYS A 71 9.11 -7.39 -4.72
C LYS A 71 8.19 -6.47 -5.53
N SER A 72 6.89 -6.55 -5.29
CA SER A 72 5.92 -5.74 -6.02
C SER A 72 6.04 -4.26 -5.68
N LEU A 73 6.39 -3.94 -4.45
CA LEU A 73 6.45 -2.57 -3.98
C LEU A 73 7.82 -1.93 -4.16
N LYS A 74 8.84 -2.73 -4.44
CA LYS A 74 10.21 -2.23 -4.55
C LYS A 74 10.36 -1.05 -5.51
N PRO A 75 9.76 -1.07 -6.71
CA PRO A 75 9.90 0.07 -7.62
C PRO A 75 9.43 1.38 -7.02
N PHE A 76 8.45 1.33 -6.13
CA PHE A 76 7.92 2.53 -5.51
C PHE A 76 8.82 3.06 -4.40
N SER A 77 9.66 2.20 -3.83
CA SER A 77 10.61 2.63 -2.81
C SER A 77 11.77 3.39 -3.43
N LEU A 78 11.97 3.23 -4.73
CA LEU A 78 13.04 3.92 -5.45
C LEU A 78 12.61 5.29 -5.95
N GLN A 79 11.36 5.66 -5.72
CA GLN A 79 10.84 6.95 -6.09
C GLN A 79 11.55 8.02 -5.28
N VAL A 80 12.23 8.92 -5.96
CA VAL A 80 13.00 9.93 -5.27
C VAL A 80 12.38 11.27 -5.46
N ARG A 81 12.46 11.77 -4.73
CA ARG A 81 12.30 12.92 -4.93
C ARG A 81 12.13 13.46 -4.77
#